data_22e74d12e210a6e1f8c9ce097cafa4df
#
_entry.id   22e74d12e210a6e1f8c9ce097cafa4df
#
_cell.length_a   1.000
_cell.length_b   1.000
_cell.length_c   1.000
_cell.angle_alpha   90.00
_cell.angle_beta   90.00
_cell.angle_gamma   90.00
#
_symmetry.space_group_name_H-M   'P 1'
#
loop_
_entity.id
_entity.type
_entity.pdbx_description
1 polymer ?
#
loop_
_entity_poly.entity_id
_entity_poly.type
_entity_poly.pdbx_seq_one_letter_code
_entity_poly.pdbx_strand_id
1 'polypeptide(L)'
;MEVIHPRCAGIDVSKKDAKVCVRVQGRGRRGTATTVTTWGATTAEILALGEHLLAEQVSCVVIESTSDYWKPFYYLLEEQLPVMLVNAKAARNVPGRKTDVSDAAWLADLGAHGLIRASFVPPAPIRVLRDLTRARTIITRARTREIQRLEKLLEDAGIKLSAVASNIVGVSGRAMLEALIAGERDPAVLADLAKQRLRHKIPQLTEALRGRFSEHHAFMVRLYLDRIDAHSADIARLDARIEAAIAPFQPIRELLMSIPGWSQIVADVFIAETGADMSVFPTAEHLASWAGVVPGCDESAGRVKSGATRPGNRHLKAALGVAALSAARTKDTYYSVRYRRIAGRRRAGRSRRNKTRGMSIAGQIALVAIEHKMLTDAWHMLVNGAFYRDPGPDYYTRHHPGRIKTKAIKQLETLGYKVTLEPLTEAA
;
A
#
# COMPACT_ATOMS: atom_id res chain seq x y z
N MET A 1 20.52 -19.96 -26.89
CA MET A 1 19.55 -18.88 -26.63
C MET A 1 19.91 -17.69 -27.51
N GLU A 2 18.92 -17.02 -28.07
CA GLU A 2 19.13 -15.80 -28.84
C GLU A 2 19.62 -14.66 -27.91
N VAL A 3 20.54 -13.82 -28.40
CA VAL A 3 21.08 -12.68 -27.67
C VAL A 3 20.38 -11.43 -28.15
N ILE A 4 19.60 -10.79 -27.28
CA ILE A 4 18.83 -9.57 -27.57
C ILE A 4 19.73 -8.33 -27.47
N HIS A 5 20.59 -8.29 -26.46
CA HIS A 5 21.55 -7.21 -26.23
C HIS A 5 22.99 -7.72 -26.38
N PRO A 6 23.61 -7.56 -27.56
CA PRO A 6 24.98 -8.06 -27.81
C PRO A 6 26.05 -7.42 -26.88
N ARG A 7 25.79 -6.22 -26.42
CA ARG A 7 26.63 -5.48 -25.45
C ARG A 7 25.77 -5.10 -24.24
N CYS A 8 25.93 -5.82 -23.14
CA CYS A 8 25.13 -5.66 -21.94
C CYS A 8 26.03 -5.51 -20.71
N ALA A 9 25.67 -4.60 -19.82
CA ALA A 9 26.34 -4.45 -18.54
C ALA A 9 25.46 -4.93 -17.39
N GLY A 10 26.06 -5.62 -16.42
CA GLY A 10 25.42 -5.97 -15.15
C GLY A 10 26.12 -5.26 -14.00
N ILE A 11 25.37 -4.65 -13.11
CA ILE A 11 25.89 -3.88 -11.98
C ILE A 11 25.35 -4.46 -10.68
N ASP A 12 26.27 -4.96 -9.85
CA ASP A 12 26.01 -5.37 -8.47
C ASP A 12 26.49 -4.27 -7.54
N VAL A 13 25.55 -3.63 -6.82
CA VAL A 13 25.81 -2.41 -6.03
C VAL A 13 25.98 -2.69 -4.55
N SER A 14 26.97 -2.01 -3.94
CA SER A 14 27.15 -1.94 -2.49
C SER A 14 27.05 -0.48 -2.00
N LYS A 15 27.26 -0.27 -0.71
CA LYS A 15 27.27 1.07 -0.11
C LYS A 15 28.43 1.94 -0.60
N LYS A 16 29.60 1.34 -0.87
CA LYS A 16 30.86 2.05 -1.18
C LYS A 16 31.23 2.00 -2.65
N ASP A 17 30.83 0.93 -3.32
CA ASP A 17 31.25 0.60 -4.67
C ASP A 17 30.21 -0.23 -5.41
N ALA A 18 30.47 -0.49 -6.67
CA ALA A 18 29.74 -1.43 -7.48
C ALA A 18 30.69 -2.29 -8.31
N LYS A 19 30.40 -3.58 -8.42
CA LYS A 19 31.03 -4.46 -9.40
C LYS A 19 30.24 -4.39 -10.69
N VAL A 20 30.92 -4.09 -11.78
CA VAL A 20 30.37 -3.89 -13.11
C VAL A 20 30.95 -4.91 -14.06
N CYS A 21 30.11 -5.71 -14.67
CA CYS A 21 30.50 -6.64 -15.73
C CYS A 21 30.00 -6.13 -17.08
N VAL A 22 30.91 -5.85 -18.00
CA VAL A 22 30.58 -5.60 -19.41
C VAL A 22 30.69 -6.92 -20.18
N ARG A 23 29.58 -7.35 -20.76
CA ARG A 23 29.50 -8.56 -21.61
C ARG A 23 29.38 -8.16 -23.07
N VAL A 24 30.29 -8.64 -23.89
CA VAL A 24 30.31 -8.40 -25.34
C VAL A 24 30.20 -9.71 -26.09
N GLN A 25 29.16 -9.83 -26.93
CA GLN A 25 28.98 -11.01 -27.79
C GLN A 25 30.01 -11.06 -28.90
N GLY A 26 30.75 -12.15 -28.97
CA GLY A 26 31.70 -12.37 -30.08
C GLY A 26 31.00 -12.65 -31.40
N ARG A 27 31.64 -12.32 -32.52
CA ARG A 27 31.12 -12.62 -33.87
C ARG A 27 31.73 -13.93 -34.39
N GLY A 28 30.92 -14.78 -35.03
CA GLY A 28 31.34 -16.05 -35.62
C GLY A 28 31.89 -17.04 -34.58
N ARG A 29 33.13 -17.52 -34.74
CA ARG A 29 33.78 -18.45 -33.80
C ARG A 29 34.33 -17.82 -32.54
N ARG A 30 34.28 -16.48 -32.39
CA ARG A 30 34.72 -15.78 -31.18
C ARG A 30 33.68 -15.97 -30.10
N GLY A 31 34.10 -16.47 -28.95
CA GLY A 31 33.24 -16.59 -27.77
C GLY A 31 32.84 -15.24 -27.19
N THR A 32 31.91 -15.26 -26.21
CA THR A 32 31.54 -14.07 -25.44
C THR A 32 32.70 -13.60 -24.56
N ALA A 33 33.03 -12.33 -24.61
CA ALA A 33 33.99 -11.69 -23.71
C ALA A 33 33.26 -11.03 -22.53
N THR A 34 33.81 -11.17 -21.34
CA THR A 34 33.33 -10.52 -20.12
C THR A 34 34.47 -9.83 -19.39
N THR A 35 34.27 -8.57 -19.06
CA THR A 35 35.25 -7.78 -18.28
C THR A 35 34.57 -7.31 -17.01
N VAL A 36 35.14 -7.61 -15.84
CA VAL A 36 34.62 -7.18 -14.56
C VAL A 36 35.53 -6.11 -13.96
N THR A 37 34.93 -4.97 -13.63
CA THR A 37 35.64 -3.81 -13.03
C THR A 37 34.94 -3.40 -11.74
N THR A 38 35.61 -2.64 -10.88
CA THR A 38 35.04 -2.09 -9.66
C THR A 38 35.08 -0.56 -9.75
N TRP A 39 33.93 0.06 -9.44
CA TRP A 39 33.76 1.51 -9.49
C TRP A 39 33.22 2.00 -8.15
N GLY A 40 33.67 3.18 -7.70
CA GLY A 40 33.16 3.78 -6.49
C GLY A 40 31.72 4.29 -6.64
N ALA A 41 31.06 4.54 -5.50
CA ALA A 41 29.65 5.01 -5.46
C ALA A 41 29.56 6.55 -5.34
N THR A 42 30.64 7.29 -5.60
CA THR A 42 30.58 8.75 -5.66
C THR A 42 29.99 9.21 -6.99
N THR A 43 29.35 10.39 -7.01
CA THR A 43 28.77 10.94 -8.24
C THR A 43 29.79 11.00 -9.40
N ALA A 44 31.02 11.45 -9.14
CA ALA A 44 32.04 11.55 -10.16
C ALA A 44 32.41 10.18 -10.76
N GLU A 45 32.54 9.14 -9.93
CA GLU A 45 32.88 7.78 -10.38
C GLU A 45 31.70 7.12 -11.12
N ILE A 46 30.43 7.42 -10.72
CA ILE A 46 29.26 6.92 -11.45
C ILE A 46 29.14 7.60 -12.82
N LEU A 47 29.44 8.88 -12.93
CA LEU A 47 29.47 9.58 -14.23
C LEU A 47 30.59 9.03 -15.13
N ALA A 48 31.79 8.81 -14.59
CA ALA A 48 32.89 8.18 -15.32
C ALA A 48 32.54 6.73 -15.74
N LEU A 49 31.83 5.99 -14.91
CA LEU A 49 31.24 4.69 -15.30
C LEU A 49 30.27 4.84 -16.49
N GLY A 50 29.43 5.84 -16.48
CA GLY A 50 28.53 6.14 -17.59
C GLY A 50 29.28 6.37 -18.91
N GLU A 51 30.32 7.21 -18.89
CA GLU A 51 31.21 7.45 -20.05
C GLU A 51 31.86 6.16 -20.52
N HIS A 52 32.39 5.34 -19.60
CA HIS A 52 32.97 4.05 -19.93
C HIS A 52 31.98 3.10 -20.61
N LEU A 53 30.75 2.98 -20.07
CA LEU A 53 29.72 2.13 -20.66
C LEU A 53 29.25 2.61 -22.04
N LEU A 54 29.22 3.92 -22.27
CA LEU A 54 28.98 4.52 -23.60
C LEU A 54 30.09 4.21 -24.57
N ALA A 55 31.34 4.36 -24.17
CA ALA A 55 32.53 4.03 -24.99
C ALA A 55 32.54 2.52 -25.37
N GLU A 56 32.12 1.65 -24.47
CA GLU A 56 31.90 0.22 -24.71
C GLU A 56 30.63 -0.07 -25.54
N GLN A 57 29.90 0.93 -25.95
CA GLN A 57 28.66 0.81 -26.73
C GLN A 57 27.61 -0.14 -26.08
N VAL A 58 27.49 -0.07 -24.75
CA VAL A 58 26.51 -0.88 -24.01
C VAL A 58 25.09 -0.46 -24.39
N SER A 59 24.28 -1.42 -24.81
CA SER A 59 22.89 -1.20 -25.23
C SER A 59 21.86 -1.51 -24.15
N CYS A 60 22.29 -2.10 -23.04
CA CYS A 60 21.44 -2.41 -21.89
C CYS A 60 22.28 -2.51 -20.61
N VAL A 61 21.85 -1.82 -19.56
CA VAL A 61 22.46 -1.88 -18.23
C VAL A 61 21.47 -2.49 -17.25
N VAL A 62 21.87 -3.53 -16.53
CA VAL A 62 21.04 -4.23 -15.54
C VAL A 62 21.59 -3.95 -14.14
N ILE A 63 20.77 -3.39 -13.26
CA ILE A 63 21.14 -3.09 -11.87
C ILE A 63 20.23 -3.89 -10.92
N GLU A 64 20.83 -4.57 -9.93
CA GLU A 64 20.06 -5.25 -8.88
C GLU A 64 19.55 -4.26 -7.83
N SER A 65 18.28 -4.39 -7.41
CA SER A 65 17.64 -3.53 -6.41
C SER A 65 18.06 -3.89 -4.98
N THR A 66 19.29 -3.58 -4.61
CA THR A 66 19.83 -3.82 -3.27
C THR A 66 19.65 -2.58 -2.40
N SER A 67 18.76 -2.66 -1.39
CA SER A 67 18.43 -1.55 -0.49
C SER A 67 18.10 -0.25 -1.26
N ASP A 68 18.71 0.88 -0.89
CA ASP A 68 18.64 2.17 -1.59
C ASP A 68 19.91 2.49 -2.40
N TYR A 69 20.92 1.60 -2.39
CA TYR A 69 22.23 1.85 -2.99
C TYR A 69 22.21 1.90 -4.53
N TRP A 70 21.20 1.29 -5.15
CA TRP A 70 20.98 1.34 -6.59
C TRP A 70 20.56 2.72 -7.10
N LYS A 71 19.94 3.55 -6.25
CA LYS A 71 19.35 4.84 -6.66
C LYS A 71 20.34 5.80 -7.31
N PRO A 72 21.51 6.10 -6.73
CA PRO A 72 22.48 6.98 -7.36
C PRO A 72 22.93 6.47 -8.73
N PHE A 73 23.22 5.18 -8.84
CA PHE A 73 23.61 4.56 -10.11
C PHE A 73 22.50 4.65 -11.15
N TYR A 74 21.29 4.26 -10.78
CA TYR A 74 20.17 4.28 -11.69
C TYR A 74 19.86 5.70 -12.19
N TYR A 75 19.76 6.66 -11.27
CA TYR A 75 19.34 8.03 -11.61
C TYR A 75 20.35 8.81 -12.42
N LEU A 76 21.62 8.53 -12.30
CA LEU A 76 22.67 9.17 -13.10
C LEU A 76 22.86 8.48 -14.45
N LEU A 77 22.74 7.15 -14.50
CA LEU A 77 22.93 6.40 -15.72
C LEU A 77 21.71 6.41 -16.66
N GLU A 78 20.47 6.52 -16.12
CA GLU A 78 19.24 6.50 -16.93
C GLU A 78 19.13 7.69 -17.90
N GLU A 79 19.88 8.77 -17.67
CA GLU A 79 19.90 9.95 -18.53
C GLU A 79 20.53 9.67 -19.90
N GLN A 80 21.42 8.72 -19.98
CA GLN A 80 22.23 8.45 -21.17
C GLN A 80 22.17 7.00 -21.65
N LEU A 81 21.75 6.07 -20.79
CA LEU A 81 21.78 4.62 -21.05
C LEU A 81 20.44 3.97 -20.76
N PRO A 82 20.04 2.94 -21.50
CA PRO A 82 18.88 2.10 -21.16
C PRO A 82 19.17 1.27 -19.91
N VAL A 83 18.68 1.72 -18.75
CA VAL A 83 18.91 1.06 -17.45
C VAL A 83 17.69 0.27 -17.02
N MET A 84 17.90 -0.98 -16.67
CA MET A 84 16.90 -1.90 -16.11
C MET A 84 17.19 -2.17 -14.64
N LEU A 85 16.30 -1.72 -13.75
CA LEU A 85 16.35 -2.14 -12.34
C LEU A 85 15.65 -3.49 -12.21
N VAL A 86 16.31 -4.47 -11.58
CA VAL A 86 15.76 -5.82 -11.42
C VAL A 86 15.64 -6.23 -9.96
N ASN A 87 14.65 -7.03 -9.65
CA ASN A 87 14.47 -7.56 -8.30
C ASN A 87 15.47 -8.68 -8.03
N ALA A 88 16.25 -8.57 -6.96
CA ALA A 88 17.26 -9.55 -6.54
C ALA A 88 16.72 -11.00 -6.49
N LYS A 89 15.51 -11.19 -5.95
CA LYS A 89 14.87 -12.51 -5.89
C LYS A 89 14.52 -13.05 -7.26
N ALA A 90 14.08 -12.19 -8.18
CA ALA A 90 13.76 -12.60 -9.55
C ALA A 90 15.03 -13.03 -10.30
N ALA A 91 16.11 -12.28 -10.18
CA ALA A 91 17.40 -12.61 -10.80
C ALA A 91 18.01 -13.92 -10.26
N ARG A 92 17.87 -14.17 -8.95
CA ARG A 92 18.36 -15.42 -8.31
C ARG A 92 17.53 -16.67 -8.68
N ASN A 93 16.27 -16.50 -8.98
CA ASN A 93 15.35 -17.62 -9.27
C ASN A 93 15.41 -18.11 -10.72
N VAL A 94 16.19 -17.47 -11.60
CA VAL A 94 16.37 -17.94 -12.97
C VAL A 94 17.27 -19.18 -12.95
N PRO A 95 16.85 -20.33 -13.51
CA PRO A 95 17.66 -21.54 -13.55
C PRO A 95 18.93 -21.38 -14.38
N GLY A 96 19.98 -22.12 -14.03
CA GLY A 96 21.23 -22.18 -14.81
C GLY A 96 22.38 -21.33 -14.28
N ARG A 97 22.21 -20.64 -13.13
CA ARG A 97 23.32 -19.91 -12.49
C ARG A 97 24.41 -20.89 -12.02
N LYS A 98 25.66 -20.61 -12.42
CA LYS A 98 26.85 -21.29 -11.91
C LYS A 98 27.34 -20.61 -10.63
N THR A 99 27.81 -21.36 -9.65
CA THR A 99 28.21 -20.85 -8.33
C THR A 99 29.45 -19.95 -8.33
N ASP A 100 30.30 -20.08 -9.34
CA ASP A 100 31.56 -19.37 -9.52
C ASP A 100 31.44 -18.08 -10.37
N VAL A 101 30.25 -17.77 -10.88
CA VAL A 101 29.98 -16.55 -11.66
C VAL A 101 29.61 -15.41 -10.71
N SER A 102 30.26 -14.25 -10.85
CA SER A 102 29.92 -13.05 -10.06
C SER A 102 28.49 -12.58 -10.33
N ASP A 103 27.86 -11.93 -9.33
CA ASP A 103 26.48 -11.43 -9.45
C ASP A 103 26.36 -10.43 -10.61
N ALA A 104 27.36 -9.56 -10.82
CA ALA A 104 27.40 -8.63 -11.95
C ALA A 104 27.45 -9.35 -13.31
N ALA A 105 28.27 -10.41 -13.44
CA ALA A 105 28.33 -11.19 -14.67
C ALA A 105 27.04 -11.95 -14.95
N TRP A 106 26.39 -12.47 -13.91
CA TRP A 106 25.07 -13.09 -14.03
C TRP A 106 23.99 -12.11 -14.48
N LEU A 107 23.97 -10.90 -13.92
CA LEU A 107 23.03 -9.84 -14.34
C LEU A 107 23.23 -9.44 -15.80
N ALA A 108 24.49 -9.30 -16.24
CA ALA A 108 24.83 -9.02 -17.63
C ALA A 108 24.37 -10.12 -18.57
N ASP A 109 24.51 -11.38 -18.19
CA ASP A 109 24.06 -12.52 -18.99
C ASP A 109 22.53 -12.61 -19.08
N LEU A 110 21.84 -12.42 -17.95
CA LEU A 110 20.38 -12.37 -17.92
C LEU A 110 19.82 -11.21 -18.77
N GLY A 111 20.43 -10.04 -18.71
CA GLY A 111 20.05 -8.89 -19.52
C GLY A 111 20.30 -9.12 -21.00
N ALA A 112 21.46 -9.67 -21.36
CA ALA A 112 21.80 -9.96 -22.74
C ALA A 112 20.79 -10.89 -23.43
N HIS A 113 20.21 -11.83 -22.71
CA HIS A 113 19.23 -12.79 -23.22
C HIS A 113 17.77 -12.40 -22.96
N GLY A 114 17.51 -11.22 -22.33
CA GLY A 114 16.14 -10.80 -22.02
C GLY A 114 15.38 -11.70 -21.04
N LEU A 115 16.09 -12.43 -20.16
CA LEU A 115 15.51 -13.42 -19.25
C LEU A 115 14.91 -12.80 -17.97
N ILE A 116 15.04 -11.50 -17.79
CA ILE A 116 14.55 -10.76 -16.63
C ILE A 116 13.67 -9.60 -17.05
N ARG A 117 12.74 -9.25 -16.17
CA ARG A 117 11.84 -8.11 -16.37
C ARG A 117 12.28 -6.94 -15.50
N ALA A 118 12.26 -5.74 -16.08
CA ALA A 118 12.51 -4.52 -15.35
C ALA A 118 11.45 -4.29 -14.26
N SER A 119 11.90 -3.83 -13.10
CA SER A 119 11.05 -3.25 -12.08
C SER A 119 10.60 -1.85 -12.51
N PHE A 120 9.38 -1.48 -12.18
CA PHE A 120 8.89 -0.15 -12.47
C PHE A 120 9.60 0.91 -11.60
N VAL A 121 10.37 1.78 -12.24
CA VAL A 121 10.93 3.00 -11.64
C VAL A 121 10.21 4.19 -12.27
N PRO A 122 9.48 5.00 -11.49
CA PRO A 122 8.72 6.10 -12.06
C PRO A 122 9.64 7.29 -12.44
N PRO A 123 9.15 8.20 -13.30
CA PRO A 123 9.87 9.43 -13.67
C PRO A 123 10.09 10.34 -12.45
N ALA A 124 11.04 11.26 -12.54
CA ALA A 124 11.50 12.10 -11.44
C ALA A 124 10.38 12.82 -10.66
N PRO A 125 9.35 13.46 -11.29
CA PRO A 125 8.27 14.10 -10.54
C PRO A 125 7.48 13.13 -9.68
N ILE A 126 7.22 11.93 -10.18
CA ILE A 126 6.51 10.87 -9.44
C ILE A 126 7.40 10.30 -8.32
N ARG A 127 8.73 10.26 -8.50
CA ARG A 127 9.66 9.85 -7.42
C ARG A 127 9.56 10.81 -6.23
N VAL A 128 9.54 12.11 -6.48
CA VAL A 128 9.35 13.12 -5.42
C VAL A 128 8.03 12.93 -4.71
N LEU A 129 6.93 12.80 -5.44
CA LEU A 129 5.61 12.56 -4.85
C LEU A 129 5.57 11.26 -4.03
N ARG A 130 6.23 10.20 -4.50
CA ARG A 130 6.35 8.91 -3.82
C ARG A 130 7.10 9.03 -2.50
N ASP A 131 8.19 9.78 -2.46
CA ASP A 131 8.95 10.00 -1.23
C ASP A 131 8.14 10.80 -0.21
N LEU A 132 7.43 11.84 -0.66
CA LEU A 132 6.56 12.65 0.20
C LEU A 132 5.40 11.83 0.81
N THR A 133 4.68 11.07 0.00
CA THR A 133 3.54 10.25 0.47
C THR A 133 3.98 9.13 1.41
N ARG A 134 5.14 8.53 1.16
CA ARG A 134 5.75 7.52 2.04
C ARG A 134 6.22 8.13 3.36
N ALA A 135 6.90 9.28 3.32
CA ALA A 135 7.32 10.02 4.51
C ALA A 135 6.10 10.39 5.37
N ARG A 136 5.04 10.93 4.76
CA ARG A 136 3.79 11.22 5.43
C ARG A 136 3.22 10.00 6.16
N THR A 137 3.20 8.85 5.50
CA THR A 137 2.72 7.61 6.09
C THR A 137 3.56 7.17 7.29
N ILE A 138 4.88 7.30 7.20
CA ILE A 138 5.81 6.96 8.29
C ILE A 138 5.58 7.88 9.50
N ILE A 139 5.49 9.20 9.29
CA ILE A 139 5.29 10.18 10.36
C ILE A 139 3.90 10.03 10.99
N THR A 140 2.85 9.77 10.19
CA THR A 140 1.51 9.47 10.72
C THR A 140 1.52 8.24 11.64
N ARG A 141 2.26 7.19 11.29
CA ARG A 141 2.43 6.00 12.14
C ARG A 141 3.26 6.29 13.39
N ALA A 142 4.26 7.16 13.29
CA ALA A 142 5.05 7.60 14.44
C ALA A 142 4.16 8.37 15.44
N ARG A 143 3.38 9.35 14.95
CA ARG A 143 2.39 10.07 15.74
C ARG A 143 1.40 9.13 16.45
N THR A 144 0.87 8.15 15.76
CA THR A 144 -0.04 7.15 16.35
C THR A 144 0.64 6.37 17.48
N ARG A 145 1.91 6.02 17.32
CA ARG A 145 2.68 5.33 18.37
C ARG A 145 2.88 6.23 19.61
N GLU A 146 3.12 7.52 19.44
CA GLU A 146 3.21 8.43 20.59
C GLU A 146 1.86 8.56 21.34
N ILE A 147 0.74 8.61 20.61
CA ILE A 147 -0.60 8.58 21.23
C ILE A 147 -0.81 7.28 22.02
N GLN A 148 -0.42 6.13 21.49
CA GLN A 148 -0.52 4.84 22.20
C GLN A 148 0.38 4.78 23.44
N ARG A 149 1.56 5.41 23.41
CA ARG A 149 2.42 5.54 24.60
C ARG A 149 1.78 6.41 25.66
N LEU A 150 1.20 7.53 25.25
CA LEU A 150 0.43 8.41 26.13
C LEU A 150 -0.74 7.66 26.78
N GLU A 151 -1.52 6.88 26.01
CA GLU A 151 -2.60 6.04 26.54
C GLU A 151 -2.10 5.07 27.60
N LYS A 152 -0.98 4.40 27.36
CA LYS A 152 -0.39 3.44 28.32
C LYS A 152 0.08 4.14 29.59
N LEU A 153 0.64 5.35 29.47
CA LEU A 153 1.06 6.15 30.64
C LEU A 153 -0.15 6.59 31.48
N LEU A 154 -1.25 6.97 30.83
CA LEU A 154 -2.48 7.30 31.54
C LEU A 154 -3.09 6.06 32.23
N GLU A 155 -3.00 4.89 31.62
CA GLU A 155 -3.39 3.62 32.26
C GLU A 155 -2.58 3.35 33.54
N ASP A 156 -1.26 3.61 33.51
CA ASP A 156 -0.40 3.48 34.70
C ASP A 156 -0.81 4.47 35.81
N ALA A 157 -1.16 5.70 35.46
CA ALA A 157 -1.71 6.68 36.39
C ALA A 157 -3.12 6.37 36.88
N GLY A 158 -3.79 5.34 36.38
CA GLY A 158 -5.18 5.01 36.67
C GLY A 158 -6.20 5.89 35.95
N ILE A 159 -5.76 6.76 35.03
CA ILE A 159 -6.63 7.65 34.25
C ILE A 159 -7.17 6.92 33.03
N LYS A 160 -8.49 6.68 33.02
CA LYS A 160 -9.19 5.91 31.97
C LYS A 160 -9.81 6.77 30.87
N LEU A 161 -9.15 7.85 30.50
CA LEU A 161 -9.68 8.85 29.55
C LEU A 161 -10.05 8.21 28.19
N SER A 162 -9.25 7.27 27.67
CA SER A 162 -9.48 6.58 26.41
C SER A 162 -10.69 5.65 26.42
N ALA A 163 -11.17 5.23 27.59
CA ALA A 163 -12.40 4.44 27.71
C ALA A 163 -13.66 5.26 27.44
N VAL A 164 -13.61 6.59 27.65
CA VAL A 164 -14.74 7.51 27.50
C VAL A 164 -14.61 8.36 26.23
N ALA A 165 -13.41 8.90 25.99
CA ALA A 165 -13.08 9.77 24.86
C ALA A 165 -12.38 8.98 23.75
N SER A 166 -12.96 8.91 22.56
CA SER A 166 -12.38 8.23 21.40
C SER A 166 -11.10 8.88 20.86
N ASN A 167 -10.87 10.16 21.21
CA ASN A 167 -9.67 10.92 20.85
C ASN A 167 -9.17 11.71 22.07
N ILE A 168 -8.19 11.17 22.76
CA ILE A 168 -7.61 11.76 23.96
C ILE A 168 -6.74 13.02 23.71
N VAL A 169 -6.29 13.20 22.47
CA VAL A 169 -5.50 14.37 22.04
C VAL A 169 -6.35 15.40 21.26
N GLY A 170 -7.67 15.20 21.20
CA GLY A 170 -8.61 16.17 20.66
C GLY A 170 -8.85 17.32 21.66
N VAL A 171 -9.65 18.32 21.26
CA VAL A 171 -9.83 19.58 22.00
C VAL A 171 -10.12 19.35 23.49
N SER A 172 -11.10 18.51 23.84
CA SER A 172 -11.46 18.24 25.25
C SER A 172 -10.39 17.41 25.97
N GLY A 173 -9.91 16.34 25.35
CA GLY A 173 -8.87 15.49 25.96
C GLY A 173 -7.58 16.27 26.18
N ARG A 174 -7.19 17.11 25.22
CA ARG A 174 -6.01 17.98 25.35
C ARG A 174 -6.15 18.95 26.52
N ALA A 175 -7.31 19.61 26.65
CA ALA A 175 -7.56 20.53 27.76
C ALA A 175 -7.46 19.82 29.13
N MET A 176 -8.00 18.61 29.27
CA MET A 176 -7.89 17.81 30.48
C MET A 176 -6.45 17.42 30.80
N LEU A 177 -5.66 17.00 29.77
CA LEU A 177 -4.25 16.64 29.92
C LEU A 177 -3.40 17.86 30.32
N GLU A 178 -3.65 19.04 29.73
CA GLU A 178 -2.96 20.28 30.09
C GLU A 178 -3.28 20.71 31.52
N ALA A 179 -4.53 20.58 31.97
CA ALA A 179 -4.92 20.86 33.34
C ALA A 179 -4.27 19.88 34.35
N LEU A 180 -4.19 18.57 34.01
CA LEU A 180 -3.46 17.59 34.81
C LEU A 180 -1.97 17.95 34.95
N ILE A 181 -1.33 18.40 33.85
CA ILE A 181 0.07 18.84 33.84
C ILE A 181 0.22 20.10 34.72
N ALA A 182 -0.75 21.01 34.67
CA ALA A 182 -0.76 22.25 35.48
C ALA A 182 -1.02 22.01 36.97
N GLY A 183 -1.29 20.77 37.38
CA GLY A 183 -1.47 20.43 38.80
C GLY A 183 -2.93 20.22 39.22
N GLU A 184 -3.90 20.38 38.32
CA GLU A 184 -5.30 20.07 38.64
C GLU A 184 -5.49 18.57 38.91
N ARG A 185 -6.21 18.25 40.01
CA ARG A 185 -6.44 16.87 40.45
C ARG A 185 -7.91 16.60 40.74
N ASP A 186 -8.76 17.62 40.79
CA ASP A 186 -10.20 17.42 41.01
C ASP A 186 -10.83 16.83 39.70
N PRO A 187 -11.32 15.57 39.74
CA PRO A 187 -11.93 14.98 38.58
C PRO A 187 -13.17 15.70 38.05
N ALA A 188 -13.89 16.45 38.91
CA ALA A 188 -15.07 17.20 38.48
C ALA A 188 -14.65 18.44 37.67
N VAL A 189 -13.61 19.17 38.13
CA VAL A 189 -13.04 20.30 37.39
C VAL A 189 -12.46 19.86 36.06
N LEU A 190 -11.71 18.77 36.06
CA LEU A 190 -11.16 18.19 34.83
C LEU A 190 -12.26 17.74 33.84
N ALA A 191 -13.33 17.10 34.32
CA ALA A 191 -14.43 16.65 33.47
C ALA A 191 -15.23 17.83 32.88
N ASP A 192 -15.35 18.96 33.57
CA ASP A 192 -16.06 20.12 33.04
C ASP A 192 -15.34 20.83 31.88
N LEU A 193 -14.05 20.52 31.65
CA LEU A 193 -13.32 20.94 30.45
C LEU A 193 -13.84 20.27 29.17
N ALA A 194 -14.76 19.32 29.28
CA ALA A 194 -15.39 18.66 28.13
C ALA A 194 -16.18 19.66 27.28
N LYS A 195 -16.01 19.55 25.93
CA LYS A 195 -16.70 20.40 24.96
C LYS A 195 -17.62 19.58 24.05
N GLN A 196 -18.68 20.24 23.55
CA GLN A 196 -19.62 19.66 22.58
C GLN A 196 -20.19 18.31 23.05
N ARG A 197 -20.17 17.28 22.20
CA ARG A 197 -20.74 15.96 22.48
C ARG A 197 -20.15 15.26 23.70
N LEU A 198 -18.93 15.63 24.11
CA LEU A 198 -18.29 15.00 25.25
C LEU A 198 -18.89 15.48 26.59
N ARG A 199 -19.59 16.63 26.62
CA ARG A 199 -20.29 17.13 27.81
C ARG A 199 -21.36 16.18 28.34
N HIS A 200 -22.04 15.42 27.44
CA HIS A 200 -23.03 14.41 27.87
C HIS A 200 -22.41 13.25 28.64
N LYS A 201 -21.08 13.15 28.65
CA LYS A 201 -20.32 12.11 29.33
C LYS A 201 -19.55 12.60 30.56
N ILE A 202 -19.90 13.81 31.09
CA ILE A 202 -19.21 14.37 32.28
C ILE A 202 -19.22 13.39 33.45
N PRO A 203 -20.31 12.70 33.82
CA PRO A 203 -20.27 11.72 34.92
C PRO A 203 -19.25 10.60 34.68
N GLN A 204 -19.18 10.04 33.48
CA GLN A 204 -18.22 9.00 33.13
C GLN A 204 -16.80 9.55 33.09
N LEU A 205 -16.60 10.80 32.64
CA LEU A 205 -15.29 11.47 32.63
C LEU A 205 -14.80 11.71 34.05
N THR A 206 -15.65 12.16 34.97
CA THR A 206 -15.31 12.33 36.38
C THR A 206 -14.76 11.05 36.99
N GLU A 207 -15.40 9.92 36.73
CA GLU A 207 -14.89 8.62 37.19
C GLU A 207 -13.59 8.21 36.49
N ALA A 208 -13.51 8.43 35.16
CA ALA A 208 -12.33 8.08 34.35
C ALA A 208 -11.07 8.90 34.69
N LEU A 209 -11.27 10.11 35.25
CA LEU A 209 -10.17 11.01 35.61
C LEU A 209 -9.71 10.86 37.08
N ARG A 210 -10.34 9.97 37.85
CA ARG A 210 -9.88 9.57 39.16
C ARG A 210 -8.67 8.66 39.04
N GLY A 211 -7.49 9.16 39.47
CA GLY A 211 -6.25 8.39 39.39
C GLY A 211 -5.17 8.95 40.29
N ARG A 212 -3.99 8.35 40.24
CA ARG A 212 -2.80 8.76 40.99
C ARG A 212 -1.79 9.49 40.11
N PHE A 213 -2.21 10.55 39.49
CA PHE A 213 -1.38 11.34 38.56
C PHE A 213 -0.33 12.13 39.34
N SER A 214 0.96 11.86 39.11
CA SER A 214 2.12 12.48 39.80
C SER A 214 2.86 13.45 38.90
N GLU A 215 3.88 14.13 39.43
CA GLU A 215 4.79 14.98 38.66
C GLU A 215 5.53 14.21 37.56
N HIS A 216 5.91 12.96 37.83
CA HIS A 216 6.50 12.08 36.82
C HIS A 216 5.56 11.91 35.63
N HIS A 217 4.27 11.63 35.87
CA HIS A 217 3.27 11.51 34.81
C HIS A 217 3.12 12.83 34.07
N ALA A 218 3.11 13.98 34.75
CA ALA A 218 3.01 15.31 34.13
C ALA A 218 4.17 15.55 33.15
N PHE A 219 5.41 15.28 33.58
CA PHE A 219 6.60 15.36 32.74
C PHE A 219 6.48 14.48 31.50
N MET A 220 6.13 13.21 31.67
CA MET A 220 6.03 12.27 30.58
C MET A 220 4.88 12.57 29.61
N VAL A 221 3.72 13.01 30.13
CA VAL A 221 2.59 13.47 29.29
C VAL A 221 3.02 14.66 28.43
N ARG A 222 3.68 15.66 29.03
CA ARG A 222 4.23 16.83 28.29
C ARG A 222 5.13 16.35 27.14
N LEU A 223 6.09 15.48 27.43
CA LEU A 223 7.02 14.96 26.44
C LEU A 223 6.31 14.27 25.26
N TYR A 224 5.27 13.47 25.53
CA TYR A 224 4.50 12.83 24.46
C TYR A 224 3.64 13.81 23.68
N LEU A 225 3.02 14.79 24.35
CA LEU A 225 2.23 15.81 23.69
C LEU A 225 3.08 16.66 22.74
N ASP A 226 4.29 17.07 23.16
CA ASP A 226 5.21 17.85 22.32
C ASP A 226 5.64 17.06 21.08
N ARG A 227 5.90 15.75 21.21
CA ARG A 227 6.18 14.87 20.06
C ARG A 227 4.99 14.71 19.12
N ILE A 228 3.78 14.56 19.67
CA ILE A 228 2.55 14.47 18.88
C ILE A 228 2.33 15.76 18.08
N ASP A 229 2.59 16.92 18.69
CA ASP A 229 2.46 18.22 18.05
C ASP A 229 3.52 18.41 16.96
N ALA A 230 4.78 18.05 17.23
CA ALA A 230 5.84 18.08 16.25
C ALA A 230 5.51 17.20 15.02
N HIS A 231 5.06 15.96 15.25
CA HIS A 231 4.62 15.09 14.14
C HIS A 231 3.40 15.65 13.40
N SER A 232 2.49 16.33 14.08
CA SER A 232 1.32 16.95 13.46
C SER A 232 1.73 18.12 12.56
N ALA A 233 2.69 18.93 12.99
CA ALA A 233 3.28 20.00 12.20
C ALA A 233 4.04 19.44 10.95
N ASP A 234 4.78 18.35 11.12
CA ASP A 234 5.48 17.68 10.01
C ASP A 234 4.49 17.13 8.98
N ILE A 235 3.39 16.51 9.43
CA ILE A 235 2.32 16.02 8.53
C ILE A 235 1.72 17.20 7.75
N ALA A 236 1.43 18.33 8.39
CA ALA A 236 0.89 19.51 7.72
C ALA A 236 1.86 20.08 6.66
N ARG A 237 3.17 20.12 6.96
CA ARG A 237 4.20 20.53 5.98
C ARG A 237 4.28 19.59 4.79
N LEU A 238 4.18 18.27 5.05
CA LEU A 238 4.16 17.27 3.98
C LEU A 238 2.89 17.36 3.14
N ASP A 239 1.72 17.58 3.76
CA ASP A 239 0.46 17.76 3.05
C ASP A 239 0.51 18.96 2.09
N ALA A 240 1.07 20.09 2.54
CA ALA A 240 1.27 21.25 1.67
C ALA A 240 2.23 20.96 0.50
N ARG A 241 3.30 20.19 0.74
CA ARG A 241 4.25 19.79 -0.30
C ARG A 241 3.66 18.79 -1.30
N ILE A 242 2.86 17.84 -0.80
CA ILE A 242 2.13 16.88 -1.63
C ILE A 242 1.13 17.62 -2.52
N GLU A 243 0.39 18.59 -1.96
CA GLU A 243 -0.59 19.39 -2.72
C GLU A 243 0.08 20.14 -3.89
N ALA A 244 1.25 20.72 -3.67
CA ALA A 244 2.02 21.37 -4.72
C ALA A 244 2.53 20.35 -5.79
N ALA A 245 3.01 19.18 -5.35
CA ALA A 245 3.55 18.16 -6.25
C ALA A 245 2.47 17.43 -7.06
N ILE A 246 1.25 17.32 -6.54
CA ILE A 246 0.13 16.64 -7.19
C ILE A 246 -0.60 17.53 -8.21
N ALA A 247 -0.37 18.83 -8.20
CA ALA A 247 -1.08 19.80 -9.06
C ALA A 247 -1.15 19.39 -10.54
N PRO A 248 -0.09 18.86 -11.18
CA PRO A 248 -0.16 18.38 -12.57
C PRO A 248 -1.08 17.16 -12.76
N PHE A 249 -1.39 16.44 -11.68
CA PHE A 249 -2.21 15.22 -11.69
C PHE A 249 -3.60 15.43 -11.10
N GLN A 250 -4.01 16.69 -10.87
CA GLN A 250 -5.30 17.02 -10.26
C GLN A 250 -6.50 16.38 -10.98
N PRO A 251 -6.60 16.37 -12.32
CA PRO A 251 -7.72 15.70 -13.00
C PRO A 251 -7.78 14.20 -12.71
N ILE A 252 -6.62 13.55 -12.63
CA ILE A 252 -6.51 12.12 -12.30
C ILE A 252 -6.93 11.87 -10.83
N ARG A 253 -6.50 12.74 -9.93
CA ARG A 253 -6.89 12.69 -8.51
C ARG A 253 -8.40 12.78 -8.34
N GLU A 254 -9.06 13.72 -8.99
CA GLU A 254 -10.52 13.90 -8.95
C GLU A 254 -11.26 12.68 -9.50
N LEU A 255 -10.78 12.14 -10.61
CA LEU A 255 -11.31 10.93 -11.20
C LEU A 255 -11.23 9.77 -10.21
N LEU A 256 -10.08 9.53 -9.59
CA LEU A 256 -9.86 8.44 -8.61
C LEU A 256 -10.69 8.63 -7.34
N MET A 257 -10.87 9.86 -6.86
CA MET A 257 -11.69 10.17 -5.69
C MET A 257 -13.18 9.89 -5.89
N SER A 258 -13.65 9.73 -7.13
CA SER A 258 -15.03 9.30 -7.40
C SER A 258 -15.30 7.84 -7.01
N ILE A 259 -14.26 7.03 -6.80
CA ILE A 259 -14.40 5.64 -6.34
C ILE A 259 -14.84 5.63 -4.87
N PRO A 260 -15.95 4.97 -4.50
CA PRO A 260 -16.40 4.89 -3.12
C PRO A 260 -15.31 4.37 -2.17
N GLY A 261 -15.05 5.14 -1.11
CA GLY A 261 -14.01 4.82 -0.12
C GLY A 261 -12.62 5.36 -0.43
N TRP A 262 -12.39 5.96 -1.59
CA TRP A 262 -11.13 6.63 -1.91
C TRP A 262 -11.14 8.06 -1.39
N SER A 263 -10.22 8.34 -0.49
CA SER A 263 -9.92 9.71 -0.05
C SER A 263 -8.81 10.31 -0.93
N GLN A 264 -8.61 11.60 -0.81
CA GLN A 264 -7.48 12.32 -1.41
C GLN A 264 -6.15 11.60 -1.15
N ILE A 265 -5.90 11.17 0.10
CA ILE A 265 -4.67 10.45 0.48
C ILE A 265 -4.51 9.14 -0.30
N VAL A 266 -5.59 8.39 -0.51
CA VAL A 266 -5.54 7.13 -1.27
C VAL A 266 -5.24 7.39 -2.73
N ALA A 267 -5.87 8.41 -3.32
CA ALA A 267 -5.61 8.83 -4.69
C ALA A 267 -4.16 9.30 -4.88
N ASP A 268 -3.64 10.12 -3.96
CA ASP A 268 -2.26 10.59 -3.98
C ASP A 268 -1.24 9.43 -3.90
N VAL A 269 -1.49 8.47 -3.00
CA VAL A 269 -0.65 7.27 -2.89
C VAL A 269 -0.72 6.43 -4.17
N PHE A 270 -1.90 6.28 -4.78
CA PHE A 270 -2.04 5.55 -6.03
C PHE A 270 -1.22 6.22 -7.14
N ILE A 271 -1.37 7.53 -7.35
CA ILE A 271 -0.62 8.31 -8.34
C ILE A 271 0.89 8.19 -8.07
N ALA A 272 1.32 8.37 -6.82
CA ALA A 272 2.72 8.28 -6.42
C ALA A 272 3.33 6.89 -6.68
N GLU A 273 2.58 5.82 -6.45
CA GLU A 273 3.11 4.47 -6.60
C GLU A 273 3.02 3.94 -8.03
N THR A 274 2.02 4.32 -8.82
CA THR A 274 1.81 3.83 -10.20
C THR A 274 2.32 4.77 -11.28
N GLY A 275 2.53 6.06 -10.96
CA GLY A 275 2.81 7.09 -11.96
C GLY A 275 1.59 7.57 -12.72
N ALA A 276 0.42 7.01 -12.45
CA ALA A 276 -0.85 7.25 -13.16
C ALA A 276 -0.83 6.96 -14.67
N ASP A 277 0.28 6.47 -15.20
CA ASP A 277 0.42 6.01 -16.58
C ASP A 277 0.11 4.51 -16.66
N MET A 278 -1.05 4.19 -17.22
CA MET A 278 -1.49 2.79 -17.35
C MET A 278 -0.83 2.03 -18.50
N SER A 279 -0.07 2.68 -19.36
CA SER A 279 0.73 2.00 -20.39
C SER A 279 1.78 1.07 -19.81
N VAL A 280 2.26 1.38 -18.60
CA VAL A 280 3.18 0.54 -17.81
C VAL A 280 2.55 -0.79 -17.37
N PHE A 281 1.23 -0.82 -17.27
CA PHE A 281 0.46 -1.99 -16.86
C PHE A 281 -0.48 -2.41 -17.99
N PRO A 282 -0.08 -3.35 -18.87
CA PRO A 282 -0.83 -3.69 -20.08
C PRO A 282 -2.28 -4.09 -19.84
N THR A 283 -2.59 -4.63 -18.66
CA THR A 283 -3.97 -4.95 -18.24
C THR A 283 -4.18 -4.64 -16.76
N ALA A 284 -5.43 -4.56 -16.36
CA ALA A 284 -5.82 -4.37 -14.96
C ALA A 284 -5.28 -5.49 -14.04
N GLU A 285 -5.17 -6.72 -14.56
CA GLU A 285 -4.62 -7.87 -13.85
C GLU A 285 -3.11 -7.71 -13.59
N HIS A 286 -2.37 -7.10 -14.52
CA HIS A 286 -0.94 -6.79 -14.30
C HIS A 286 -0.78 -5.79 -13.16
N LEU A 287 -1.59 -4.73 -13.12
CA LEU A 287 -1.60 -3.77 -12.01
C LEU A 287 -1.95 -4.44 -10.69
N ALA A 288 -3.00 -5.28 -10.65
CA ALA A 288 -3.44 -5.99 -9.45
C ALA A 288 -2.37 -7.00 -8.96
N SER A 289 -1.68 -7.68 -9.87
CA SER A 289 -0.58 -8.58 -9.55
C SER A 289 0.62 -7.83 -8.98
N TRP A 290 1.00 -6.71 -9.59
CA TRP A 290 2.08 -5.85 -9.13
C TRP A 290 1.79 -5.24 -7.75
N ALA A 291 0.55 -4.84 -7.50
CA ALA A 291 0.12 -4.35 -6.19
C ALA A 291 0.07 -5.46 -5.11
N GLY A 292 0.06 -6.73 -5.50
CA GLY A 292 0.00 -7.87 -4.59
C GLY A 292 -1.39 -8.12 -3.99
N VAL A 293 -2.46 -7.82 -4.73
CA VAL A 293 -3.86 -8.04 -4.30
C VAL A 293 -4.51 -9.24 -5.01
N VAL A 294 -3.73 -10.04 -5.73
CA VAL A 294 -4.16 -11.31 -6.31
C VAL A 294 -3.65 -12.48 -5.49
N PRO A 295 -4.39 -13.60 -5.42
CA PRO A 295 -3.88 -14.82 -4.78
C PRO A 295 -2.69 -15.38 -5.55
N GLY A 296 -1.72 -15.95 -4.82
CA GLY A 296 -0.65 -16.75 -5.43
C GLY A 296 -1.22 -18.04 -6.01
N CYS A 297 -0.70 -18.46 -7.17
CA CYS A 297 -0.99 -19.79 -7.72
C CYS A 297 -0.05 -20.80 -7.05
N ASP A 298 -0.41 -21.23 -5.83
CA ASP A 298 0.30 -22.28 -5.11
C ASP A 298 -0.56 -23.55 -5.16
N GLU A 299 -0.39 -24.30 -6.24
CA GLU A 299 -1.15 -25.51 -6.54
C GLU A 299 -0.20 -26.66 -6.86
N SER A 300 -0.53 -27.84 -6.40
CA SER A 300 0.20 -29.06 -6.69
C SER A 300 -0.78 -30.21 -6.83
N ALA A 301 -0.70 -30.94 -7.96
CA ALA A 301 -1.57 -32.06 -8.29
C ALA A 301 -3.08 -31.73 -8.16
N GLY A 302 -3.51 -30.56 -8.69
CA GLY A 302 -4.89 -30.10 -8.63
C GLY A 302 -5.37 -29.63 -7.23
N ARG A 303 -4.49 -29.58 -6.24
CA ARG A 303 -4.81 -29.09 -4.89
C ARG A 303 -4.20 -27.73 -4.63
N VAL A 304 -5.05 -26.74 -4.36
CA VAL A 304 -4.61 -25.40 -3.93
C VAL A 304 -4.02 -25.48 -2.53
N LYS A 305 -2.72 -25.23 -2.39
CA LYS A 305 -1.98 -25.26 -1.11
C LYS A 305 -2.18 -23.96 -0.34
N SER A 306 -2.18 -22.81 -1.01
CA SER A 306 -2.33 -21.50 -0.40
C SER A 306 -3.12 -20.55 -1.28
N GLY A 307 -4.02 -19.79 -0.65
CA GLY A 307 -4.71 -18.64 -1.26
C GLY A 307 -4.13 -17.30 -0.80
N ALA A 308 -2.92 -17.30 -0.19
CA ALA A 308 -2.26 -16.08 0.24
C ALA A 308 -1.89 -15.21 -0.97
N THR A 309 -1.98 -13.89 -0.80
CA THR A 309 -1.55 -12.95 -1.85
C THR A 309 -0.03 -12.92 -1.96
N ARG A 310 0.46 -12.70 -3.17
CA ARG A 310 1.90 -12.50 -3.40
C ARG A 310 2.39 -11.20 -2.76
N PRO A 311 3.69 -11.09 -2.43
CA PRO A 311 4.31 -9.81 -2.14
C PRO A 311 4.09 -8.84 -3.31
N GLY A 312 3.83 -7.57 -3.01
CA GLY A 312 3.63 -6.52 -3.98
C GLY A 312 3.93 -5.15 -3.37
N ASN A 313 3.45 -4.08 -3.98
CA ASN A 313 3.67 -2.73 -3.47
C ASN A 313 2.95 -2.53 -2.12
N ARG A 314 3.72 -2.56 -1.02
CA ARG A 314 3.19 -2.48 0.35
C ARG A 314 2.49 -1.16 0.67
N HIS A 315 2.90 -0.07 0.00
CA HIS A 315 2.34 1.27 0.24
C HIS A 315 0.96 1.39 -0.40
N LEU A 316 0.86 1.02 -1.67
CA LEU A 316 -0.42 0.99 -2.39
C LEU A 316 -1.40 0.00 -1.73
N LYS A 317 -0.95 -1.20 -1.41
CA LYS A 317 -1.79 -2.21 -0.73
C LYS A 317 -2.33 -1.71 0.62
N ALA A 318 -1.52 -0.99 1.40
CA ALA A 318 -1.97 -0.42 2.67
C ALA A 318 -3.04 0.67 2.47
N ALA A 319 -2.87 1.54 1.48
CA ALA A 319 -3.86 2.58 1.14
C ALA A 319 -5.18 1.96 0.64
N LEU A 320 -5.10 0.96 -0.24
CA LEU A 320 -6.26 0.21 -0.72
C LEU A 320 -7.01 -0.50 0.41
N GLY A 321 -6.30 -1.06 1.39
CA GLY A 321 -6.93 -1.68 2.56
C GLY A 321 -7.80 -0.71 3.35
N VAL A 322 -7.35 0.54 3.51
CA VAL A 322 -8.15 1.62 4.14
C VAL A 322 -9.35 1.97 3.28
N ALA A 323 -9.16 2.15 1.97
CA ALA A 323 -10.25 2.45 1.02
C ALA A 323 -11.30 1.34 1.00
N ALA A 324 -10.86 0.07 0.90
CA ALA A 324 -11.76 -1.08 0.88
C ALA A 324 -12.56 -1.23 2.17
N LEU A 325 -11.96 -0.95 3.33
CA LEU A 325 -12.66 -0.95 4.61
C LEU A 325 -13.70 0.15 4.70
N SER A 326 -13.40 1.34 4.18
CA SER A 326 -14.34 2.46 4.07
C SER A 326 -15.51 2.10 3.16
N ALA A 327 -15.25 1.65 1.94
CA ALA A 327 -16.26 1.25 0.97
C ALA A 327 -17.15 0.09 1.46
N ALA A 328 -16.58 -0.88 2.19
CA ALA A 328 -17.36 -1.98 2.77
C ALA A 328 -18.37 -1.51 3.81
N ARG A 329 -18.16 -0.35 4.44
CA ARG A 329 -19.06 0.28 5.45
C ARG A 329 -20.05 1.25 4.82
N THR A 330 -19.78 1.78 3.64
CA THR A 330 -20.68 2.67 2.92
C THR A 330 -21.94 1.90 2.50
N LYS A 331 -23.12 2.44 2.85
CA LYS A 331 -24.39 1.79 2.51
C LYS A 331 -24.69 1.94 1.01
N ASP A 332 -25.49 1.02 0.50
CA ASP A 332 -26.11 1.07 -0.82
C ASP A 332 -25.13 1.26 -2.00
N THR A 333 -23.93 0.68 -1.89
CA THR A 333 -22.92 0.64 -2.93
C THR A 333 -22.63 -0.79 -3.38
N TYR A 334 -22.18 -0.94 -4.62
CA TYR A 334 -21.71 -2.22 -5.17
C TYR A 334 -20.63 -2.88 -4.30
N TYR A 335 -19.64 -2.10 -3.81
CA TYR A 335 -18.55 -2.65 -2.99
C TYR A 335 -19.05 -3.19 -1.65
N SER A 336 -19.98 -2.50 -0.99
CA SER A 336 -20.53 -2.97 0.29
C SER A 336 -21.32 -4.27 0.15
N VAL A 337 -22.10 -4.40 -0.93
CA VAL A 337 -22.84 -5.64 -1.23
C VAL A 337 -21.89 -6.77 -1.60
N ARG A 338 -20.88 -6.47 -2.44
CA ARG A 338 -19.84 -7.44 -2.81
C ARG A 338 -19.09 -7.95 -1.57
N TYR A 339 -18.66 -7.05 -0.68
CA TYR A 339 -18.02 -7.42 0.59
C TYR A 339 -18.89 -8.35 1.42
N ARG A 340 -20.14 -7.96 1.70
CA ARG A 340 -21.09 -8.76 2.49
C ARG A 340 -21.33 -10.14 1.87
N ARG A 341 -21.46 -10.22 0.56
CA ARG A 341 -21.65 -11.47 -0.18
C ARG A 341 -20.47 -12.43 -0.02
N ILE A 342 -19.23 -11.94 -0.13
CA ILE A 342 -18.01 -12.76 0.00
C ILE A 342 -17.81 -13.17 1.46
N ALA A 343 -17.92 -12.24 2.40
CA ALA A 343 -17.75 -12.49 3.82
C ALA A 343 -18.83 -13.46 4.37
N GLY A 344 -20.07 -13.32 3.89
CA GLY A 344 -21.20 -14.19 4.29
C GLY A 344 -21.08 -15.63 3.80
N ARG A 345 -20.63 -15.86 2.56
CA ARG A 345 -20.44 -17.21 2.00
C ARG A 345 -19.45 -18.05 2.79
N ARG A 346 -18.40 -17.42 3.34
CA ARG A 346 -17.36 -18.12 4.10
C ARG A 346 -17.69 -18.25 5.60
N ARG A 347 -18.66 -17.52 6.12
CA ARG A 347 -19.18 -17.73 7.49
C ARG A 347 -19.93 -19.05 7.63
N ALA A 348 -20.57 -19.53 6.57
CA ALA A 348 -21.27 -20.81 6.55
C ALA A 348 -20.33 -22.03 6.61
N GLY A 349 -19.03 -21.87 6.28
CA GLY A 349 -18.02 -22.90 6.46
C GLY A 349 -17.04 -22.48 7.57
N ARG A 350 -17.01 -23.20 8.68
CA ARG A 350 -16.15 -23.04 9.88
C ARG A 350 -15.02 -21.98 9.76
N SER A 351 -15.33 -20.71 9.93
CA SER A 351 -14.33 -19.64 9.95
C SER A 351 -13.74 -19.51 11.34
N ARG A 352 -12.48 -19.89 11.54
CA ARG A 352 -11.72 -19.55 12.74
C ARG A 352 -11.56 -18.04 12.83
N ARG A 353 -12.02 -17.47 13.92
CA ARG A 353 -11.86 -16.05 14.25
C ARG A 353 -10.39 -15.80 14.58
N ASN A 354 -9.71 -14.96 13.81
CA ASN A 354 -8.37 -14.52 14.16
C ASN A 354 -8.48 -13.52 15.32
N LYS A 355 -8.20 -13.98 16.56
CA LYS A 355 -8.37 -13.19 17.80
C LYS A 355 -7.50 -11.93 17.84
N THR A 356 -6.43 -11.86 17.06
CA THR A 356 -5.44 -10.76 17.08
C THR A 356 -5.85 -9.52 16.28
N ARG A 357 -6.85 -9.59 15.38
CA ARG A 357 -7.23 -8.47 14.49
C ARG A 357 -8.72 -8.09 14.51
N GLY A 358 -9.51 -8.62 15.40
CA GLY A 358 -10.95 -8.26 15.50
C GLY A 358 -11.83 -8.61 14.29
N MET A 359 -11.24 -8.94 13.12
CA MET A 359 -11.93 -9.27 11.88
C MET A 359 -11.79 -10.76 11.57
N SER A 360 -12.87 -11.38 11.05
CA SER A 360 -12.82 -12.79 10.63
C SER A 360 -11.93 -12.96 9.39
N ILE A 361 -11.34 -14.15 9.22
CA ILE A 361 -10.58 -14.50 8.00
C ILE A 361 -11.41 -14.27 6.74
N ALA A 362 -12.71 -14.60 6.80
CA ALA A 362 -13.64 -14.35 5.70
C ALA A 362 -13.76 -12.85 5.36
N GLY A 363 -13.77 -11.97 6.38
CA GLY A 363 -13.77 -10.53 6.19
C GLY A 363 -12.48 -10.01 5.56
N GLN A 364 -11.32 -10.55 5.99
CA GLN A 364 -10.03 -10.16 5.41
C GLN A 364 -9.93 -10.55 3.93
N ILE A 365 -10.36 -11.75 3.56
CA ILE A 365 -10.39 -12.20 2.17
C ILE A 365 -11.37 -11.36 1.34
N ALA A 366 -12.52 -10.99 1.92
CA ALA A 366 -13.48 -10.12 1.26
C ALA A 366 -12.88 -8.73 1.00
N LEU A 367 -12.12 -8.15 1.94
CA LEU A 367 -11.44 -6.88 1.73
C LEU A 367 -10.44 -6.95 0.57
N VAL A 368 -9.58 -7.97 0.52
CA VAL A 368 -8.64 -8.14 -0.60
C VAL A 368 -9.37 -8.25 -1.95
N ALA A 369 -10.54 -8.89 -1.98
CA ALA A 369 -11.35 -8.96 -3.20
C ALA A 369 -11.97 -7.61 -3.59
N ILE A 370 -12.19 -6.71 -2.62
CA ILE A 370 -12.58 -5.31 -2.89
C ILE A 370 -11.37 -4.50 -3.37
N GLU A 371 -10.20 -4.62 -2.71
CA GLU A 371 -8.94 -3.98 -3.14
C GLU A 371 -8.63 -4.30 -4.61
N HIS A 372 -8.72 -5.57 -4.98
CA HIS A 372 -8.54 -6.03 -6.36
C HIS A 372 -9.54 -5.35 -7.31
N LYS A 373 -10.83 -5.34 -6.97
CA LYS A 373 -11.85 -4.72 -7.82
C LYS A 373 -11.66 -3.21 -7.96
N MET A 374 -11.28 -2.53 -6.88
CA MET A 374 -10.97 -1.10 -6.90
C MET A 374 -9.81 -0.78 -7.84
N LEU A 375 -8.73 -1.58 -7.83
CA LEU A 375 -7.62 -1.42 -8.75
C LEU A 375 -8.02 -1.67 -10.21
N THR A 376 -8.83 -2.69 -10.45
CA THR A 376 -9.37 -2.98 -11.78
C THR A 376 -10.22 -1.80 -12.29
N ASP A 377 -11.08 -1.24 -11.42
CA ASP A 377 -11.90 -0.09 -11.77
C ASP A 377 -11.04 1.15 -12.03
N ALA A 378 -10.06 1.43 -11.17
CA ALA A 378 -9.14 2.56 -11.34
C ALA A 378 -8.36 2.46 -12.67
N TRP A 379 -7.87 1.26 -13.02
CA TRP A 379 -7.20 1.02 -14.30
C TRP A 379 -8.10 1.36 -15.49
N HIS A 380 -9.33 0.82 -15.52
CA HIS A 380 -10.30 1.11 -16.59
C HIS A 380 -10.69 2.59 -16.64
N MET A 381 -10.86 3.23 -15.50
CA MET A 381 -11.19 4.66 -15.42
C MET A 381 -10.08 5.51 -16.01
N LEU A 382 -8.81 5.21 -15.71
CA LEU A 382 -7.67 5.96 -16.24
C LEU A 382 -7.47 5.74 -17.74
N VAL A 383 -7.63 4.50 -18.22
CA VAL A 383 -7.53 4.18 -19.66
C VAL A 383 -8.64 4.85 -20.47
N ASN A 384 -9.86 4.91 -19.92
CA ASN A 384 -11.03 5.45 -20.61
C ASN A 384 -11.29 6.95 -20.32
N GLY A 385 -10.56 7.57 -19.40
CA GLY A 385 -10.80 8.94 -18.95
C GLY A 385 -12.18 9.16 -18.32
N ALA A 386 -12.76 8.15 -17.65
CA ALA A 386 -14.14 8.17 -17.19
C ALA A 386 -14.25 8.07 -15.67
N PHE A 387 -15.16 8.85 -15.08
CA PHE A 387 -15.47 8.78 -13.65
C PHE A 387 -16.11 7.43 -13.27
N TYR A 388 -15.97 7.05 -12.00
CA TYR A 388 -16.57 5.83 -11.47
C TYR A 388 -18.10 5.89 -11.60
N ARG A 389 -18.68 4.81 -12.10
CA ARG A 389 -20.13 4.60 -12.12
C ARG A 389 -20.46 3.40 -11.24
N ASP A 390 -21.15 3.64 -10.12
CA ASP A 390 -21.52 2.57 -9.21
C ASP A 390 -22.56 1.65 -9.88
N PRO A 391 -22.27 0.34 -10.00
CA PRO A 391 -23.24 -0.63 -10.53
C PRO A 391 -24.49 -0.80 -9.68
N GLY A 392 -24.49 -0.24 -8.47
CA GLY A 392 -25.58 -0.26 -7.53
C GLY A 392 -25.66 -1.49 -6.62
N PRO A 393 -26.46 -1.41 -5.54
CA PRO A 393 -26.59 -2.48 -4.57
C PRO A 393 -27.32 -3.70 -5.14
N ASP A 394 -28.13 -3.52 -6.14
CA ASP A 394 -28.93 -4.54 -6.82
C ASP A 394 -28.20 -5.24 -7.99
N TYR A 395 -26.92 -4.91 -8.23
CA TYR A 395 -26.11 -5.47 -9.31
C TYR A 395 -26.27 -6.99 -9.45
N TYR A 396 -26.12 -7.73 -8.35
CA TYR A 396 -26.21 -9.18 -8.37
C TYR A 396 -27.63 -9.70 -8.58
N THR A 397 -28.64 -8.94 -8.19
CA THR A 397 -30.05 -9.28 -8.40
C THR A 397 -30.38 -9.14 -9.87
N ARG A 398 -29.94 -8.06 -10.51
CA ARG A 398 -30.15 -7.81 -11.94
C ARG A 398 -29.41 -8.80 -12.83
N HIS A 399 -28.16 -9.18 -12.48
CA HIS A 399 -27.34 -10.08 -13.31
C HIS A 399 -27.60 -11.57 -13.09
N HIS A 400 -28.21 -11.96 -11.96
CA HIS A 400 -28.47 -13.37 -11.65
C HIS A 400 -29.87 -13.57 -11.05
N PRO A 401 -30.96 -13.10 -11.69
CA PRO A 401 -32.30 -13.13 -11.12
C PRO A 401 -32.77 -14.56 -10.82
N GLY A 402 -32.55 -15.49 -11.73
CA GLY A 402 -32.96 -16.89 -11.56
C GLY A 402 -32.33 -17.56 -10.34
N ARG A 403 -31.02 -17.33 -10.11
CA ARG A 403 -30.31 -17.90 -8.94
C ARG A 403 -30.80 -17.32 -7.60
N ILE A 404 -31.17 -16.05 -7.58
CA ILE A 404 -31.71 -15.40 -6.37
C ILE A 404 -33.11 -15.91 -6.11
N LYS A 405 -33.96 -16.02 -7.14
CA LYS A 405 -35.30 -16.62 -7.10
C LYS A 405 -35.24 -18.03 -6.51
N THR A 406 -34.43 -18.92 -7.07
CA THR A 406 -34.28 -20.30 -6.57
C THR A 406 -33.84 -20.34 -5.10
N LYS A 407 -32.89 -19.46 -4.71
CA LYS A 407 -32.45 -19.38 -3.32
C LYS A 407 -33.55 -18.91 -2.37
N ALA A 408 -34.34 -17.92 -2.75
CA ALA A 408 -35.45 -17.41 -1.96
C ALA A 408 -36.53 -18.46 -1.77
N ILE A 409 -36.93 -19.17 -2.86
CA ILE A 409 -37.89 -20.29 -2.79
C ILE A 409 -37.38 -21.34 -1.81
N LYS A 410 -36.14 -21.83 -1.98
CA LYS A 410 -35.56 -22.86 -1.10
C LYS A 410 -35.52 -22.44 0.39
N GLN A 411 -35.31 -21.16 0.68
CA GLN A 411 -35.33 -20.66 2.05
C GLN A 411 -36.73 -20.73 2.66
N LEU A 412 -37.77 -20.34 1.90
CA LEU A 412 -39.14 -20.41 2.35
C LEU A 412 -39.63 -21.86 2.50
N GLU A 413 -39.25 -22.74 1.57
CA GLU A 413 -39.55 -24.19 1.66
C GLU A 413 -38.91 -24.81 2.92
N THR A 414 -37.69 -24.43 3.26
CA THR A 414 -37.00 -24.90 4.48
C THR A 414 -37.71 -24.44 5.76
N LEU A 415 -38.42 -23.32 5.70
CA LEU A 415 -39.27 -22.83 6.80
C LEU A 415 -40.68 -23.46 6.82
N GLY A 416 -40.96 -24.43 5.93
CA GLY A 416 -42.24 -25.16 5.87
C GLY A 416 -43.29 -24.52 4.98
N TYR A 417 -42.96 -23.51 4.17
CA TYR A 417 -43.92 -22.86 3.27
C TYR A 417 -43.89 -23.48 1.87
N LYS A 418 -45.09 -23.69 1.29
CA LYS A 418 -45.20 -23.97 -0.15
C LYS A 418 -45.21 -22.63 -0.90
N VAL A 419 -44.26 -22.46 -1.85
CA VAL A 419 -44.03 -21.19 -2.55
C VAL A 419 -44.58 -21.28 -3.97
N THR A 420 -45.57 -20.45 -4.26
CA THR A 420 -46.06 -20.21 -5.63
C THR A 420 -45.69 -18.79 -6.03
N LEU A 421 -45.16 -18.62 -7.25
CA LEU A 421 -44.70 -17.31 -7.75
C LEU A 421 -45.57 -16.88 -8.92
N GLU A 422 -46.12 -15.68 -8.78
CA GLU A 422 -46.77 -14.98 -9.86
C GLU A 422 -45.93 -13.79 -10.32
N PRO A 423 -45.71 -13.58 -11.63
CA PRO A 423 -45.05 -12.39 -12.11
C PRO A 423 -45.87 -11.15 -11.74
N LEU A 424 -45.17 -10.09 -11.24
CA LEU A 424 -45.84 -8.79 -11.16
C LEU A 424 -46.12 -8.34 -12.59
N THR A 425 -47.39 -8.14 -12.92
CA THR A 425 -47.77 -7.44 -14.15
C THR A 425 -47.19 -6.05 -14.08
N GLU A 426 -46.38 -5.67 -15.07
CA GLU A 426 -45.88 -4.29 -15.20
C GLU A 426 -47.10 -3.36 -15.17
N ALA A 427 -47.16 -2.53 -14.14
CA ALA A 427 -48.11 -1.42 -14.12
C ALA A 427 -47.67 -0.46 -15.24
N ALA A 428 -48.57 -0.26 -16.19
CA ALA A 428 -48.42 0.57 -17.36
C ALA A 428 -48.03 2.03 -17.05
#